data_f96dae3c087185e7024e7c0f720af3fe
#
_entry.id   f96dae3c087185e7024e7c0f720af3fe
#
_cell.length_a   1.000
_cell.length_b   1.000
_cell.length_c   1.000
_cell.angle_alpha   90.00
_cell.angle_beta   90.00
_cell.angle_gamma   90.00
#
_symmetry.space_group_name_H-M   'P 1'
#
loop_
_entity.id
_entity.type
_entity.pdbx_description
1 polymer ?
#
loop_
_entity_poly.entity_id
_entity_poly.type
_entity_poly.pdbx_seq_one_letter_code
_entity_poly.pdbx_strand_id
1 'polypeptide(L)'
;VYFKCRIGRIYNAMEKIEVIQEGAVTSCNIGVSKEEWLELLKDSATSKHYKEALIKVFYAPQHRGSCISICNKMGGNPQSLNSYITKCGEYVQKKLNRFQIIRPNGEPCYWLVPMAEGKDLPKNSEGTFEWQLRPELIEAIKEYLYWHLVECYKSLRKEIRIDDDKWNELYKWQLITECQDKDLISIVNKVRVTNLVYTPLVSPTLDFVINYRRKEFEKAVQSLADRQVLLDKRIQDFSTTMQEIADVPDNDKQNLYANDERTVSAILTCIDPNAYTTYKYGLYKSVCQYLNIQPKKAGKCYSHFMELIKPLLYIVENDKELHDLVAPSISNYVQSDLLLSQDILWVLFV
;
A
#
# COMPACT_ATOMS: atom_id res chain seq x y z
N VAL A 1 -18.80 2.21 57.99
CA VAL A 1 -17.51 2.90 57.81
C VAL A 1 -17.22 2.92 56.32
N TYR A 2 -17.54 4.03 55.65
CA TYR A 2 -17.28 4.21 54.20
C TYR A 2 -15.87 4.77 54.00
N PHE A 3 -14.98 4.01 53.41
CA PHE A 3 -13.71 4.50 52.89
C PHE A 3 -13.94 5.16 51.51
N LYS A 4 -14.00 6.48 51.46
CA LYS A 4 -13.84 7.25 50.20
C LYS A 4 -12.41 7.20 49.77
N CYS A 5 -12.07 6.34 48.81
CA CYS A 5 -10.81 6.43 48.07
C CYS A 5 -10.86 7.69 47.19
N ARG A 6 -10.20 8.76 47.61
CA ARG A 6 -9.87 9.89 46.72
C ARG A 6 -8.78 9.42 45.77
N ILE A 7 -9.14 9.07 44.54
CA ILE A 7 -8.19 8.98 43.42
C ILE A 7 -7.81 10.43 43.12
N GLY A 8 -6.69 10.85 43.68
CA GLY A 8 -6.06 12.09 43.30
C GLY A 8 -5.65 11.99 41.83
N ARG A 9 -6.27 12.79 40.96
CA ARG A 9 -5.70 13.07 39.63
C ARG A 9 -4.31 13.67 39.85
N ILE A 10 -3.29 12.87 39.62
CA ILE A 10 -1.92 13.40 39.49
C ILE A 10 -1.98 14.26 38.23
N TYR A 11 -2.05 15.57 38.37
CA TYR A 11 -1.75 16.53 37.32
C TYR A 11 -0.26 16.38 37.06
N ASN A 12 0.12 15.53 36.09
CA ASN A 12 1.47 15.58 35.56
C ASN A 12 1.66 16.99 35.00
N ALA A 13 2.61 17.72 35.56
CA ALA A 13 3.00 19.03 35.03
C ALA A 13 3.40 18.82 33.56
N MET A 14 2.83 19.66 32.67
CA MET A 14 3.13 19.60 31.24
C MET A 14 4.64 19.79 31.06
N GLU A 15 5.30 18.83 30.41
CA GLU A 15 6.73 18.87 30.16
C GLU A 15 7.04 20.02 29.19
N LYS A 16 7.98 20.90 29.60
CA LYS A 16 8.48 21.96 28.71
C LYS A 16 9.68 21.43 27.92
N ILE A 17 9.49 21.31 26.61
CA ILE A 17 10.53 20.88 25.68
C ILE A 17 11.17 22.11 25.05
N GLU A 18 12.46 22.27 25.24
CA GLU A 18 13.22 23.36 24.65
C GLU A 18 13.58 23.09 23.20
N VAL A 19 13.53 24.14 22.41
CA VAL A 19 13.95 24.11 21.00
C VAL A 19 15.48 24.15 20.94
N ILE A 20 16.07 23.22 20.20
CA ILE A 20 17.49 23.13 19.94
C ILE A 20 17.77 23.85 18.61
N GLN A 21 18.73 24.79 18.61
CA GLN A 21 19.16 25.47 17.40
C GLN A 21 20.66 25.19 17.15
N GLU A 22 20.92 24.55 16.00
CA GLU A 22 22.29 24.25 15.55
C GLU A 22 22.52 24.87 14.17
N GLY A 23 23.13 26.05 14.16
CA GLY A 23 23.29 26.82 12.92
C GLY A 23 21.95 27.20 12.29
N ALA A 24 21.70 26.72 11.07
CA ALA A 24 20.46 26.96 10.33
C ALA A 24 19.36 25.96 10.67
N VAL A 25 19.63 24.92 11.47
CA VAL A 25 18.69 23.84 11.79
C VAL A 25 18.07 24.06 13.17
N THR A 26 16.74 23.95 13.23
CA THR A 26 15.94 24.01 14.44
C THR A 26 15.25 22.66 14.65
N SER A 27 15.38 22.05 15.81
CA SER A 27 14.83 20.73 16.13
C SER A 27 14.36 20.60 17.59
N CYS A 28 13.63 19.51 17.89
CA CYS A 28 13.36 19.07 19.27
C CYS A 28 12.92 17.61 19.26
N ASN A 29 12.98 16.94 20.42
CA ASN A 29 12.43 15.60 20.62
C ASN A 29 11.17 15.68 21.51
N ILE A 30 10.05 15.09 21.05
CA ILE A 30 8.74 15.16 21.73
C ILE A 30 8.21 13.84 22.25
N GLY A 31 8.85 12.72 21.95
CA GLY A 31 8.45 11.40 22.43
C GLY A 31 7.03 10.98 22.04
N VAL A 32 6.49 11.43 20.90
CA VAL A 32 5.20 10.95 20.35
C VAL A 32 5.47 9.71 19.51
N SER A 33 4.85 8.60 19.86
CA SER A 33 5.07 7.31 19.19
C SER A 33 4.34 7.22 17.84
N LYS A 34 4.73 6.22 17.02
CA LYS A 34 4.05 5.87 15.77
C LYS A 34 2.55 5.58 16.01
N GLU A 35 2.24 4.83 17.05
CA GLU A 35 0.87 4.41 17.39
C GLU A 35 0.01 5.61 17.73
N GLU A 36 0.52 6.56 18.51
CA GLU A 36 -0.19 7.79 18.85
C GLU A 36 -0.43 8.66 17.61
N TRP A 37 0.56 8.77 16.71
CA TRP A 37 0.37 9.45 15.42
C TRP A 37 -0.69 8.77 14.57
N LEU A 38 -0.70 7.43 14.54
CA LEU A 38 -1.68 6.66 13.77
C LEU A 38 -3.10 6.86 14.32
N GLU A 39 -3.28 6.84 15.63
CA GLU A 39 -4.56 7.15 16.27
C GLU A 39 -5.05 8.56 15.92
N LEU A 40 -4.16 9.55 15.96
CA LEU A 40 -4.46 10.93 15.56
C LEU A 40 -4.87 11.02 14.09
N LEU A 41 -4.21 10.29 13.19
CA LEU A 41 -4.54 10.27 11.78
C LEU A 41 -5.88 9.56 11.49
N LYS A 42 -6.21 8.50 12.22
CA LYS A 42 -7.48 7.77 12.11
C LYS A 42 -8.66 8.52 12.73
N ASP A 43 -8.41 9.37 13.72
CA ASP A 43 -9.46 10.09 14.42
C ASP A 43 -10.23 11.05 13.49
N SER A 44 -11.56 10.91 13.45
CA SER A 44 -12.46 11.77 12.68
C SER A 44 -12.45 13.23 13.16
N ALA A 45 -12.10 13.49 14.43
CA ALA A 45 -11.97 14.84 14.97
C ALA A 45 -10.72 15.58 14.46
N THR A 46 -9.73 14.86 13.93
CA THR A 46 -8.56 15.47 13.28
C THR A 46 -8.94 16.04 11.92
N SER A 47 -8.75 17.34 11.76
CA SER A 47 -9.11 18.06 10.53
C SER A 47 -8.52 17.40 9.28
N LYS A 48 -9.35 17.25 8.24
CA LYS A 48 -8.93 16.77 6.91
C LYS A 48 -7.76 17.59 6.36
N HIS A 49 -7.78 18.92 6.53
CA HIS A 49 -6.70 19.79 6.06
C HIS A 49 -5.36 19.54 6.76
N TYR A 50 -5.38 19.14 8.04
CA TYR A 50 -4.15 18.76 8.74
C TYR A 50 -3.57 17.46 8.19
N LYS A 51 -4.42 16.43 7.98
CA LYS A 51 -4.01 15.17 7.37
C LYS A 51 -3.44 15.38 5.98
N GLU A 52 -4.14 16.14 5.12
CA GLU A 52 -3.68 16.49 3.77
C GLU A 52 -2.36 17.23 3.77
N ALA A 53 -2.15 18.16 4.70
CA ALA A 53 -0.90 18.91 4.81
C ALA A 53 0.27 17.99 5.16
N LEU A 54 0.10 17.07 6.13
CA LEU A 54 1.13 16.09 6.50
C LEU A 54 1.42 15.12 5.35
N ILE A 55 0.39 14.64 4.65
CA ILE A 55 0.51 13.75 3.49
C ILE A 55 1.25 14.44 2.33
N LYS A 56 1.04 15.74 2.10
CA LYS A 56 1.83 16.50 1.10
C LYS A 56 3.31 16.52 1.43
N VAL A 57 3.67 16.72 2.69
CA VAL A 57 5.09 16.66 3.10
C VAL A 57 5.63 15.22 2.98
N PHE A 58 4.80 14.21 3.29
CA PHE A 58 5.18 12.82 3.12
C PHE A 58 5.52 12.46 1.66
N TYR A 59 4.80 13.01 0.68
CA TYR A 59 5.10 12.79 -0.73
C TYR A 59 6.27 13.61 -1.27
N ALA A 60 6.78 14.56 -0.51
CA ALA A 60 7.99 15.29 -0.91
C ALA A 60 9.22 14.35 -0.91
N PRO A 61 10.25 14.62 -1.74
CA PRO A 61 11.47 13.85 -1.75
C PRO A 61 12.07 13.72 -0.34
N GLN A 62 12.36 12.48 0.09
CA GLN A 62 12.87 12.19 1.43
C GLN A 62 11.97 12.71 2.57
N HIS A 63 10.67 12.92 2.31
CA HIS A 63 9.71 13.50 3.26
C HIS A 63 10.13 14.90 3.77
N ARG A 64 10.72 15.69 2.87
CA ARG A 64 11.36 16.97 3.16
C ARG A 64 11.07 18.01 2.07
N GLY A 65 10.91 19.26 2.44
CA GLY A 65 10.79 20.36 1.49
C GLY A 65 10.29 21.67 2.10
N SER A 66 10.40 22.75 1.35
CA SER A 66 9.75 24.01 1.68
C SER A 66 8.28 24.01 1.24
N CYS A 67 7.44 24.82 1.87
CA CYS A 67 6.04 24.94 1.44
C CYS A 67 5.90 25.31 -0.04
N ILE A 68 6.80 26.16 -0.55
CA ILE A 68 6.80 26.56 -1.96
C ILE A 68 7.13 25.36 -2.85
N SER A 69 8.23 24.65 -2.56
CA SER A 69 8.65 23.50 -3.37
C SER A 69 7.62 22.37 -3.37
N ILE A 70 6.98 22.12 -2.23
CA ILE A 70 5.92 21.11 -2.09
C ILE A 70 4.68 21.53 -2.90
N CYS A 71 4.20 22.76 -2.75
CA CYS A 71 3.02 23.22 -3.46
C CYS A 71 3.24 23.35 -4.97
N ASN A 72 4.45 23.70 -5.44
CA ASN A 72 4.78 23.71 -6.87
C ASN A 72 4.63 22.33 -7.51
N LYS A 73 4.92 21.25 -6.77
CA LYS A 73 4.81 19.86 -7.28
C LYS A 73 3.41 19.26 -7.11
N MET A 74 2.74 19.57 -6.01
CA MET A 74 1.49 18.88 -5.60
C MET A 74 0.27 19.79 -5.64
N GLY A 75 0.44 21.03 -6.03
CA GLY A 75 -0.63 22.02 -6.01
C GLY A 75 -0.96 22.55 -4.62
N GLY A 76 -1.69 23.65 -4.58
CA GLY A 76 -2.13 24.30 -3.36
C GLY A 76 -1.40 25.62 -3.07
N ASN A 77 -1.71 26.23 -1.93
CA ASN A 77 -1.15 27.50 -1.50
C ASN A 77 -0.11 27.28 -0.40
N PRO A 78 1.14 27.78 -0.56
CA PRO A 78 2.21 27.60 0.43
C PRO A 78 1.89 28.18 1.81
N GLN A 79 1.18 29.31 1.89
CA GLN A 79 0.80 29.93 3.16
C GLN A 79 -0.24 29.07 3.90
N SER A 80 -1.19 28.49 3.15
CA SER A 80 -2.16 27.56 3.71
C SER A 80 -1.49 26.30 4.24
N LEU A 81 -0.53 25.73 3.50
CA LEU A 81 0.24 24.57 3.91
C LEU A 81 0.98 24.84 5.22
N ASN A 82 1.70 25.98 5.31
CA ASN A 82 2.36 26.45 6.53
C ASN A 82 1.38 26.56 7.72
N SER A 83 0.25 27.23 7.49
CA SER A 83 -0.77 27.39 8.52
C SER A 83 -1.33 26.06 9.02
N TYR A 84 -1.64 25.12 8.11
CA TYR A 84 -2.19 23.81 8.49
C TYR A 84 -1.20 22.96 9.27
N ILE A 85 0.08 22.98 8.91
CA ILE A 85 1.12 22.27 9.67
C ILE A 85 1.25 22.85 11.09
N THR A 86 1.28 24.18 11.23
CA THR A 86 1.36 24.83 12.54
C THR A 86 0.13 24.56 13.39
N LYS A 87 -1.08 24.67 12.83
CA LYS A 87 -2.34 24.37 13.53
C LYS A 87 -2.47 22.89 13.86
N CYS A 88 -1.98 21.98 13.01
CA CYS A 88 -1.90 20.56 13.32
C CYS A 88 -1.06 20.33 14.58
N GLY A 89 0.12 20.93 14.64
CA GLY A 89 0.97 20.83 15.82
C GLY A 89 0.32 21.38 17.09
N GLU A 90 -0.36 22.52 17.01
CA GLU A 90 -1.14 23.08 18.11
C GLU A 90 -2.25 22.11 18.57
N TYR A 91 -2.99 21.53 17.62
CA TYR A 91 -4.04 20.54 17.89
C TYR A 91 -3.49 19.31 18.61
N VAL A 92 -2.41 18.72 18.07
CA VAL A 92 -1.77 17.52 18.65
C VAL A 92 -1.26 17.80 20.07
N GLN A 93 -0.56 18.91 20.26
CA GLN A 93 -0.05 19.27 21.58
C GLN A 93 -1.19 19.44 22.61
N LYS A 94 -2.29 20.10 22.23
CA LYS A 94 -3.48 20.24 23.08
C LYS A 94 -4.16 18.90 23.37
N LYS A 95 -4.25 18.02 22.37
CA LYS A 95 -4.92 16.73 22.50
C LYS A 95 -4.16 15.76 23.39
N LEU A 96 -2.84 15.67 23.21
CA LEU A 96 -1.97 14.84 24.06
C LEU A 96 -1.76 15.44 25.45
N ASN A 97 -1.77 16.75 25.59
CA ASN A 97 -1.72 17.51 26.84
C ASN A 97 -0.63 17.04 27.84
N ARG A 98 0.55 16.66 27.33
CA ARG A 98 1.66 16.17 28.17
C ARG A 98 2.96 16.92 27.96
N PHE A 99 3.11 17.64 26.86
CA PHE A 99 4.30 18.45 26.55
C PHE A 99 3.94 19.78 25.90
N GLN A 100 4.86 20.73 25.98
CA GLN A 100 4.79 22.02 25.29
C GLN A 100 6.18 22.38 24.75
N ILE A 101 6.26 22.64 23.43
CA ILE A 101 7.51 23.09 22.80
C ILE A 101 7.61 24.61 22.93
N ILE A 102 8.67 25.09 23.54
CA ILE A 102 8.88 26.51 23.84
C ILE A 102 10.20 26.99 23.21
N ARG A 103 10.13 28.09 22.48
CA ARG A 103 11.30 28.78 21.95
C ARG A 103 12.07 29.53 23.07
N PRO A 104 13.35 29.90 22.84
CA PRO A 104 14.12 30.68 23.82
C PRO A 104 13.47 32.01 24.24
N ASN A 105 12.61 32.59 23.38
CA ASN A 105 11.85 33.80 23.69
C ASN A 105 10.55 33.55 24.49
N GLY A 106 10.29 32.29 24.88
CA GLY A 106 9.10 31.88 25.62
C GLY A 106 7.85 31.61 24.78
N GLU A 107 7.89 31.77 23.46
CA GLU A 107 6.76 31.52 22.56
C GLU A 107 6.63 30.04 22.19
N PRO A 108 5.40 29.51 21.97
CA PRO A 108 5.19 28.14 21.50
C PRO A 108 5.77 27.93 20.10
N CYS A 109 6.25 26.70 19.84
CA CYS A 109 6.77 26.29 18.53
C CYS A 109 5.99 25.08 17.97
N TYR A 110 4.75 25.31 17.54
CA TYR A 110 3.82 24.25 17.16
C TYR A 110 4.25 23.43 15.94
N TRP A 111 4.92 24.05 14.94
CA TRP A 111 5.33 23.34 13.73
C TRP A 111 6.35 22.23 14.02
N LEU A 112 7.14 22.32 15.10
CA LEU A 112 8.04 21.25 15.54
C LEU A 112 7.32 20.03 16.13
N VAL A 113 6.00 20.07 16.31
CA VAL A 113 5.26 18.88 16.72
C VAL A 113 5.24 17.83 15.61
N PRO A 114 4.75 18.11 14.38
CA PRO A 114 4.82 17.14 13.29
C PRO A 114 6.18 17.07 12.58
N MET A 115 7.04 18.06 12.74
CA MET A 115 8.35 18.14 12.09
C MET A 115 9.47 17.74 13.04
N ALA A 116 10.38 16.89 12.59
CA ALA A 116 11.58 16.53 13.33
C ALA A 116 12.54 17.71 13.40
N GLU A 117 12.67 18.42 12.27
CA GLU A 117 13.53 19.59 12.13
C GLU A 117 12.97 20.55 11.08
N GLY A 118 13.44 21.77 11.15
CA GLY A 118 13.30 22.78 10.10
C GLY A 118 14.64 23.47 9.86
N LYS A 119 14.90 23.83 8.60
CA LYS A 119 16.16 24.41 8.18
C LYS A 119 15.93 25.71 7.43
N ASP A 120 16.61 26.79 7.86
CA ASP A 120 16.69 28.01 7.07
C ASP A 120 17.45 27.76 5.77
N LEU A 121 16.87 28.19 4.66
CA LEU A 121 17.45 28.03 3.33
C LEU A 121 18.18 29.30 2.89
N PRO A 122 19.18 29.19 2.00
CA PRO A 122 19.82 30.37 1.37
C PRO A 122 18.79 31.23 0.64
N LYS A 123 19.03 32.53 0.58
CA LYS A 123 18.11 33.55 0.00
C LYS A 123 17.66 33.24 -1.45
N ASN A 124 18.43 32.48 -2.20
CA ASN A 124 18.15 32.12 -3.62
C ASN A 124 17.42 30.78 -3.78
N SER A 125 16.94 30.16 -2.70
CA SER A 125 16.24 28.91 -2.72
C SER A 125 14.75 29.08 -3.02
N GLU A 126 14.09 28.03 -3.52
CA GLU A 126 12.63 27.95 -3.60
C GLU A 126 12.01 27.83 -2.19
N GLY A 127 11.77 28.95 -1.55
CA GLY A 127 11.29 29.04 -0.17
C GLY A 127 12.40 29.49 0.79
N THR A 128 12.01 29.92 1.98
CA THR A 128 12.93 30.45 3.02
C THR A 128 13.19 29.42 4.12
N PHE A 129 12.37 28.39 4.21
CA PHE A 129 12.42 27.40 5.28
C PHE A 129 12.01 26.01 4.78
N GLU A 130 12.79 24.99 5.11
CA GLU A 130 12.56 23.61 4.73
C GLU A 130 12.20 22.79 5.96
N TRP A 131 11.21 21.92 5.85
CA TRP A 131 10.73 21.02 6.90
C TRP A 131 11.02 19.58 6.61
N GLN A 132 11.30 18.81 7.66
CA GLN A 132 11.45 17.36 7.64
C GLN A 132 10.41 16.71 8.54
N LEU A 133 9.59 15.79 8.02
CA LEU A 133 8.66 15.01 8.85
C LEU A 133 9.40 14.17 9.89
N ARG A 134 8.76 13.94 11.04
CA ARG A 134 9.27 13.00 12.04
C ARG A 134 9.25 11.57 11.52
N PRO A 135 10.28 10.75 11.83
CA PRO A 135 10.33 9.35 11.44
C PRO A 135 9.09 8.55 11.90
N GLU A 136 8.64 8.75 13.15
CA GLU A 136 7.48 8.08 13.72
C GLU A 136 6.19 8.44 12.98
N LEU A 137 6.05 9.70 12.57
CA LEU A 137 4.92 10.18 11.77
C LEU A 137 4.96 9.63 10.34
N ILE A 138 6.14 9.50 9.74
CA ILE A 138 6.31 8.87 8.42
C ILE A 138 5.79 7.43 8.45
N GLU A 139 6.18 6.65 9.45
CA GLU A 139 5.70 5.27 9.59
C GLU A 139 4.20 5.19 9.89
N ALA A 140 3.68 6.12 10.69
CA ALA A 140 2.24 6.23 10.95
C ALA A 140 1.44 6.58 9.67
N ILE A 141 1.95 7.49 8.83
CA ILE A 141 1.31 7.84 7.55
C ILE A 141 1.30 6.64 6.61
N LYS A 142 2.38 5.86 6.51
CA LYS A 142 2.40 4.63 5.69
C LYS A 142 1.28 3.68 6.08
N GLU A 143 1.12 3.42 7.37
CA GLU A 143 0.05 2.55 7.87
C GLU A 143 -1.35 3.17 7.70
N TYR A 144 -1.48 4.46 7.94
CA TYR A 144 -2.70 5.21 7.69
C TYR A 144 -3.17 5.13 6.24
N LEU A 145 -2.25 5.17 5.27
CA LEU A 145 -2.59 5.06 3.85
C LEU A 145 -3.26 3.70 3.53
N TYR A 146 -2.78 2.59 4.10
CA TYR A 146 -3.44 1.29 3.94
C TYR A 146 -4.82 1.24 4.60
N TRP A 147 -4.95 1.73 5.83
CA TRP A 147 -6.24 1.84 6.51
C TRP A 147 -7.22 2.71 5.70
N HIS A 148 -6.74 3.81 5.15
CA HIS A 148 -7.56 4.71 4.33
C HIS A 148 -8.08 4.04 3.06
N LEU A 149 -7.34 3.14 2.43
CA LEU A 149 -7.82 2.34 1.30
C LEU A 149 -9.03 1.50 1.71
N VAL A 150 -8.97 0.83 2.84
CA VAL A 150 -10.09 0.01 3.34
C VAL A 150 -11.33 0.88 3.61
N GLU A 151 -11.15 2.04 4.24
CA GLU A 151 -12.28 2.96 4.52
C GLU A 151 -12.89 3.54 3.23
N CYS A 152 -12.06 3.89 2.25
CA CYS A 152 -12.55 4.32 0.93
C CYS A 152 -13.33 3.20 0.24
N TYR A 153 -12.82 1.97 0.25
CA TYR A 153 -13.50 0.82 -0.31
C TYR A 153 -14.84 0.54 0.39
N LYS A 154 -14.88 0.53 1.73
CA LYS A 154 -16.12 0.39 2.49
C LYS A 154 -17.16 1.46 2.14
N SER A 155 -16.72 2.71 1.96
CA SER A 155 -17.59 3.81 1.58
C SER A 155 -18.18 3.59 0.18
N LEU A 156 -17.34 3.21 -0.79
CA LEU A 156 -17.80 2.89 -2.14
C LEU A 156 -18.77 1.70 -2.16
N ARG A 157 -18.49 0.65 -1.37
CA ARG A 157 -19.36 -0.53 -1.28
C ARG A 157 -20.76 -0.22 -0.72
N LYS A 158 -20.89 0.73 0.19
CA LYS A 158 -22.19 1.16 0.72
C LYS A 158 -23.03 1.89 -0.34
N GLU A 159 -22.39 2.54 -1.31
CA GLU A 159 -23.05 3.32 -2.36
C GLU A 159 -23.33 2.51 -3.63
N ILE A 160 -22.48 1.53 -3.96
CA ILE A 160 -22.54 0.76 -5.20
C ILE A 160 -23.15 -0.62 -4.93
N ARG A 161 -24.29 -0.91 -5.60
CA ARG A 161 -24.85 -2.27 -5.60
C ARG A 161 -23.94 -3.22 -6.39
N ILE A 162 -23.90 -4.46 -5.93
CA ILE A 162 -23.04 -5.53 -6.46
C ILE A 162 -23.40 -5.94 -7.88
N ASP A 163 -24.64 -5.72 -8.28
CA ASP A 163 -25.22 -6.05 -9.59
C ASP A 163 -24.78 -5.06 -10.69
N ASP A 164 -24.08 -3.97 -10.35
CA ASP A 164 -23.58 -3.03 -11.35
C ASP A 164 -22.40 -3.66 -12.10
N ASP A 165 -22.37 -3.49 -13.43
CA ASP A 165 -21.28 -3.94 -14.34
C ASP A 165 -19.87 -3.50 -13.93
N LYS A 166 -19.76 -2.57 -13.00
CA LYS A 166 -18.48 -2.14 -12.39
C LYS A 166 -17.81 -3.23 -11.56
N TRP A 167 -18.53 -4.30 -11.22
CA TRP A 167 -18.05 -5.44 -10.41
C TRP A 167 -17.66 -6.67 -11.24
N ASN A 168 -17.13 -6.50 -12.42
CA ASN A 168 -16.47 -7.56 -13.17
C ASN A 168 -15.43 -8.37 -12.36
N GLU A 169 -15.16 -7.94 -11.14
CA GLU A 169 -14.29 -8.62 -10.21
C GLU A 169 -14.86 -9.95 -9.70
N LEU A 170 -16.17 -10.13 -9.59
CA LEU A 170 -16.79 -11.42 -9.26
C LEU A 170 -16.37 -12.54 -10.20
N TYR A 171 -16.08 -12.20 -11.44
CA TYR A 171 -15.52 -13.13 -12.41
C TYR A 171 -14.19 -13.76 -11.94
N LYS A 172 -13.31 -12.98 -11.27
CA LYS A 172 -12.06 -13.54 -10.69
C LYS A 172 -12.38 -14.54 -9.58
N TRP A 173 -13.29 -14.18 -8.69
CA TRP A 173 -13.74 -15.04 -7.61
C TRP A 173 -14.33 -16.35 -8.13
N GLN A 174 -15.20 -16.27 -9.14
CA GLN A 174 -15.79 -17.42 -9.80
C GLN A 174 -14.71 -18.33 -10.42
N LEU A 175 -13.81 -17.75 -11.22
CA LEU A 175 -12.74 -18.51 -11.88
C LEU A 175 -11.84 -19.24 -10.87
N ILE A 176 -11.42 -18.53 -9.81
CA ILE A 176 -10.54 -19.10 -8.80
C ILE A 176 -11.28 -20.22 -8.04
N THR A 177 -12.55 -20.04 -7.72
CA THR A 177 -13.40 -21.07 -7.11
C THR A 177 -13.50 -22.32 -8.01
N GLU A 178 -13.69 -22.12 -9.31
CA GLU A 178 -13.74 -23.21 -10.28
C GLU A 178 -12.40 -23.93 -10.50
N CYS A 179 -11.29 -23.32 -10.10
CA CYS A 179 -9.96 -23.91 -10.15
C CYS A 179 -9.63 -24.78 -8.94
N GLN A 180 -10.38 -24.64 -7.83
CA GLN A 180 -10.14 -25.47 -6.66
C GLN A 180 -10.33 -26.95 -6.98
N ASP A 181 -9.51 -27.80 -6.39
CA ASP A 181 -9.50 -29.27 -6.60
C ASP A 181 -9.23 -29.73 -8.04
N LYS A 182 -8.73 -28.86 -8.93
CA LYS A 182 -8.31 -29.20 -10.28
C LYS A 182 -6.81 -29.51 -10.33
N ASP A 183 -6.45 -30.39 -11.27
CA ASP A 183 -5.04 -30.59 -11.60
C ASP A 183 -4.43 -29.36 -12.29
N LEU A 184 -3.10 -29.25 -12.22
CA LEU A 184 -2.36 -28.07 -12.70
C LEU A 184 -2.63 -27.73 -14.17
N ILE A 185 -2.75 -28.73 -15.03
CA ILE A 185 -3.04 -28.52 -16.46
C ILE A 185 -4.45 -27.99 -16.67
N SER A 186 -5.42 -28.53 -15.94
CA SER A 186 -6.80 -28.03 -15.95
C SER A 186 -6.89 -26.59 -15.49
N ILE A 187 -6.14 -26.21 -14.45
CA ILE A 187 -6.02 -24.81 -13.98
C ILE A 187 -5.47 -23.92 -15.10
N VAL A 188 -4.33 -24.28 -15.69
CA VAL A 188 -3.71 -23.48 -16.76
C VAL A 188 -4.62 -23.35 -17.97
N ASN A 189 -5.32 -24.43 -18.36
CA ASN A 189 -6.30 -24.39 -19.45
C ASN A 189 -7.46 -23.42 -19.19
N LYS A 190 -7.89 -23.29 -17.93
CA LYS A 190 -8.88 -22.26 -17.56
C LYS A 190 -8.27 -20.84 -17.63
N VAL A 191 -7.09 -20.65 -17.04
CA VAL A 191 -6.42 -19.33 -16.95
C VAL A 191 -6.11 -18.76 -18.35
N ARG A 192 -5.60 -19.58 -19.28
CA ARG A 192 -5.11 -19.12 -20.59
C ARG A 192 -6.17 -18.45 -21.48
N VAL A 193 -7.44 -18.73 -21.27
CA VAL A 193 -8.56 -18.17 -22.05
C VAL A 193 -9.25 -17.00 -21.35
N THR A 194 -8.70 -16.51 -20.23
CA THR A 194 -9.30 -15.46 -19.40
C THR A 194 -8.62 -14.11 -19.60
N ASN A 195 -9.27 -13.03 -19.18
CA ASN A 195 -8.68 -11.69 -19.19
C ASN A 195 -7.67 -11.45 -18.06
N LEU A 196 -7.44 -12.44 -17.19
CA LEU A 196 -6.37 -12.36 -16.18
C LEU A 196 -4.98 -12.36 -16.82
N VAL A 197 -4.85 -12.94 -18.01
CA VAL A 197 -3.63 -12.96 -18.82
C VAL A 197 -3.81 -12.12 -20.09
N TYR A 198 -2.72 -11.88 -20.83
CA TYR A 198 -2.82 -11.26 -22.15
C TYR A 198 -3.13 -12.35 -23.20
N THR A 199 -4.38 -12.74 -23.27
CA THR A 199 -4.88 -13.87 -24.07
C THR A 199 -4.33 -14.00 -25.49
N PRO A 200 -4.22 -12.90 -26.30
CA PRO A 200 -3.72 -13.03 -27.68
C PRO A 200 -2.32 -13.63 -27.81
N LEU A 201 -1.48 -13.44 -26.81
CA LEU A 201 -0.09 -13.96 -26.82
C LEU A 201 0.06 -15.18 -25.92
N VAL A 202 -0.58 -15.18 -24.75
CA VAL A 202 -0.40 -16.22 -23.74
C VAL A 202 -1.13 -17.51 -24.12
N SER A 203 -2.36 -17.42 -24.65
CA SER A 203 -3.17 -18.59 -24.96
C SER A 203 -2.52 -19.51 -25.99
N PRO A 204 -2.02 -19.02 -27.14
CA PRO A 204 -1.32 -19.88 -28.11
C PRO A 204 -0.07 -20.53 -27.53
N THR A 205 0.71 -19.79 -26.73
CA THR A 205 1.92 -20.32 -26.08
C THR A 205 1.60 -21.46 -25.13
N LEU A 206 0.64 -21.26 -24.22
CA LEU A 206 0.24 -22.28 -23.26
C LEU A 206 -0.39 -23.48 -23.97
N ASP A 207 -1.16 -23.26 -25.02
CA ASP A 207 -1.72 -24.34 -25.84
C ASP A 207 -0.61 -25.19 -26.47
N PHE A 208 0.40 -24.56 -27.05
CA PHE A 208 1.55 -25.24 -27.61
C PHE A 208 2.29 -26.09 -26.57
N VAL A 209 2.69 -25.51 -25.42
CA VAL A 209 3.47 -26.26 -24.44
C VAL A 209 2.68 -27.38 -23.79
N ILE A 210 1.37 -27.22 -23.58
CA ILE A 210 0.49 -28.26 -23.06
C ILE A 210 0.36 -29.43 -24.02
N ASN A 211 0.28 -29.18 -25.32
CA ASN A 211 0.12 -30.20 -26.32
C ASN A 211 1.43 -30.90 -26.70
N TYR A 212 2.54 -30.18 -26.76
CA TYR A 212 3.80 -30.69 -27.31
C TYR A 212 4.94 -30.85 -26.29
N ARG A 213 4.85 -30.20 -25.11
CA ARG A 213 5.87 -30.19 -24.03
C ARG A 213 5.27 -30.42 -22.65
N ARG A 214 4.22 -31.19 -22.58
CA ARG A 214 3.37 -31.35 -21.38
C ARG A 214 4.16 -31.72 -20.13
N LYS A 215 5.05 -32.70 -20.20
CA LYS A 215 5.80 -33.21 -19.03
C LYS A 215 6.76 -32.15 -18.47
N GLU A 216 7.44 -31.45 -19.35
CA GLU A 216 8.38 -30.37 -19.00
C GLU A 216 7.59 -29.20 -18.40
N PHE A 217 6.46 -28.86 -18.98
CA PHE A 217 5.59 -27.81 -18.52
C PHE A 217 4.96 -28.12 -17.14
N GLU A 218 4.48 -29.34 -16.93
CA GLU A 218 3.97 -29.77 -15.62
C GLU A 218 5.04 -29.64 -14.52
N LYS A 219 6.28 -30.03 -14.80
CA LYS A 219 7.40 -29.84 -13.86
C LYS A 219 7.68 -28.35 -13.59
N ALA A 220 7.63 -27.51 -14.62
CA ALA A 220 7.83 -26.08 -14.48
C ALA A 220 6.77 -25.45 -13.57
N VAL A 221 5.48 -25.80 -13.75
CA VAL A 221 4.39 -25.31 -12.91
C VAL A 221 4.47 -25.88 -11.48
N GLN A 222 4.87 -27.15 -11.30
CA GLN A 222 5.12 -27.73 -9.98
C GLN A 222 6.25 -26.97 -9.24
N SER A 223 7.36 -26.70 -9.93
CA SER A 223 8.48 -25.91 -9.35
C SER A 223 8.06 -24.49 -9.06
N LEU A 224 7.22 -23.87 -9.89
CA LEU A 224 6.66 -22.54 -9.64
C LEU A 224 5.78 -22.53 -8.38
N ALA A 225 5.05 -23.60 -8.10
CA ALA A 225 4.18 -23.74 -6.92
C ALA A 225 4.94 -24.07 -5.62
N ASP A 226 6.20 -24.50 -5.70
CA ASP A 226 7.01 -24.91 -4.54
C ASP A 226 7.35 -23.75 -3.61
N ARG A 227 6.67 -23.65 -2.48
CA ARG A 227 6.85 -22.57 -1.49
C ARG A 227 8.17 -22.62 -0.71
N GLN A 228 8.93 -23.69 -0.78
CA GLN A 228 10.23 -23.78 -0.11
C GLN A 228 11.29 -22.92 -0.81
N VAL A 229 11.05 -22.54 -2.07
CA VAL A 229 11.92 -21.67 -2.86
C VAL A 229 11.36 -20.24 -2.89
N LEU A 230 12.24 -19.24 -2.81
CA LEU A 230 11.86 -17.82 -2.89
C LEU A 230 11.09 -17.53 -4.17
N LEU A 231 10.03 -16.72 -4.08
CA LEU A 231 9.14 -16.39 -5.20
C LEU A 231 9.90 -15.84 -6.42
N ASP A 232 10.82 -14.89 -6.23
CA ASP A 232 11.65 -14.35 -7.32
C ASP A 232 12.41 -15.44 -8.08
N LYS A 233 12.99 -16.38 -7.34
CA LYS A 233 13.73 -17.50 -7.94
C LYS A 233 12.81 -18.41 -8.75
N ARG A 234 11.65 -18.75 -8.21
CA ARG A 234 10.64 -19.58 -8.91
C ARG A 234 10.14 -18.92 -10.18
N ILE A 235 9.87 -17.62 -10.15
CA ILE A 235 9.46 -16.84 -11.33
C ILE A 235 10.57 -16.86 -12.38
N GLN A 236 11.82 -16.64 -11.98
CA GLN A 236 12.95 -16.64 -12.89
C GLN A 236 13.17 -18.03 -13.52
N ASP A 237 13.12 -19.10 -12.72
CA ASP A 237 13.31 -20.48 -13.19
C ASP A 237 12.16 -20.88 -14.12
N PHE A 238 10.92 -20.53 -13.78
CA PHE A 238 9.76 -20.75 -14.64
C PHE A 238 9.91 -20.00 -15.97
N SER A 239 10.31 -18.73 -15.92
CA SER A 239 10.54 -17.94 -17.14
C SER A 239 11.62 -18.54 -18.04
N THR A 240 12.73 -19.00 -17.46
CA THR A 240 13.83 -19.66 -18.21
C THR A 240 13.35 -20.96 -18.83
N THR A 241 12.67 -21.81 -18.06
CA THR A 241 12.13 -23.09 -18.56
C THR A 241 11.11 -22.86 -19.66
N MET A 242 10.23 -21.87 -19.51
CA MET A 242 9.25 -21.54 -20.57
C MET A 242 9.93 -21.07 -21.86
N GLN A 243 11.02 -20.31 -21.80
CA GLN A 243 11.80 -19.94 -22.97
C GLN A 243 12.40 -21.17 -23.67
N GLU A 244 12.94 -22.10 -22.90
CA GLU A 244 13.54 -23.35 -23.43
C GLU A 244 12.52 -24.25 -24.09
N ILE A 245 11.36 -24.49 -23.45
CA ILE A 245 10.35 -25.44 -23.96
C ILE A 245 9.44 -24.84 -25.05
N ALA A 246 9.37 -23.52 -25.12
CA ALA A 246 8.61 -22.80 -26.14
C ALA A 246 9.47 -22.36 -27.33
N ASP A 247 10.78 -22.63 -27.29
CA ASP A 247 11.70 -22.34 -28.39
C ASP A 247 11.44 -23.30 -29.57
N VAL A 248 10.64 -22.82 -30.53
CA VAL A 248 10.29 -23.58 -31.74
C VAL A 248 11.38 -23.33 -32.78
N PRO A 249 11.97 -24.38 -33.38
CA PRO A 249 12.92 -24.19 -34.48
C PRO A 249 12.28 -23.48 -35.66
N ASP A 250 12.77 -22.33 -35.95
CA ASP A 250 13.09 -21.66 -37.18
C ASP A 250 12.04 -21.07 -38.13
N ASN A 251 10.78 -21.39 -38.18
CA ASN A 251 9.93 -20.80 -39.23
C ASN A 251 8.67 -20.07 -38.78
N ASP A 252 8.25 -20.22 -37.55
CA ASP A 252 7.11 -19.49 -36.99
C ASP A 252 7.50 -18.88 -35.62
N LYS A 253 8.37 -17.88 -35.66
CA LYS A 253 8.63 -17.04 -34.47
C LYS A 253 7.38 -16.24 -34.10
N GLN A 254 6.34 -16.90 -33.70
CA GLN A 254 5.35 -16.32 -32.82
C GLN A 254 6.09 -16.04 -31.51
N ASN A 255 6.18 -14.75 -31.16
CA ASN A 255 6.69 -14.34 -29.85
C ASN A 255 5.86 -15.02 -28.77
N LEU A 256 6.38 -16.11 -28.22
CA LEU A 256 5.68 -16.93 -27.24
C LEU A 256 5.81 -16.21 -25.88
N TYR A 257 4.70 -15.70 -25.39
CA TYR A 257 4.62 -14.94 -24.13
C TYR A 257 3.71 -15.68 -23.14
N ALA A 258 4.28 -16.46 -22.24
CA ALA A 258 3.51 -17.05 -21.13
C ALA A 258 4.34 -17.08 -19.84
N ASN A 259 5.46 -16.38 -19.83
CA ASN A 259 6.43 -16.31 -18.75
C ASN A 259 6.43 -14.97 -18.03
N ASP A 260 5.50 -14.07 -18.35
CA ASP A 260 5.37 -12.77 -17.69
C ASP A 260 4.78 -12.91 -16.29
N GLU A 261 5.08 -11.93 -15.42
CA GLU A 261 4.66 -11.92 -14.03
C GLU A 261 3.12 -11.91 -13.85
N ARG A 262 2.39 -11.38 -14.84
CA ARG A 262 0.92 -11.39 -14.82
C ARG A 262 0.38 -12.80 -15.03
N THR A 263 0.90 -13.53 -15.99
CA THR A 263 0.54 -14.93 -16.25
C THR A 263 0.89 -15.83 -15.07
N VAL A 264 2.10 -15.69 -14.55
CA VAL A 264 2.56 -16.42 -13.35
C VAL A 264 1.64 -16.16 -12.18
N SER A 265 1.30 -14.89 -11.91
CA SER A 265 0.41 -14.54 -10.79
C SER A 265 -0.97 -15.16 -10.93
N ALA A 266 -1.55 -15.16 -12.14
CA ALA A 266 -2.87 -15.75 -12.39
C ALA A 266 -2.86 -17.28 -12.15
N ILE A 267 -1.81 -17.98 -12.61
CA ILE A 267 -1.66 -19.42 -12.36
C ILE A 267 -1.53 -19.70 -10.85
N LEU A 268 -0.62 -18.99 -10.17
CA LEU A 268 -0.38 -19.16 -8.73
C LEU A 268 -1.63 -18.86 -7.89
N THR A 269 -2.38 -17.81 -8.23
CA THR A 269 -3.63 -17.47 -7.53
C THR A 269 -4.69 -18.58 -7.69
N CYS A 270 -4.80 -19.17 -8.87
CA CYS A 270 -5.72 -20.30 -9.08
C CYS A 270 -5.28 -21.58 -8.37
N ILE A 271 -3.97 -21.76 -8.14
CA ILE A 271 -3.44 -22.89 -7.36
C ILE A 271 -3.71 -22.66 -5.86
N ASP A 272 -3.43 -21.48 -5.35
CA ASP A 272 -3.55 -21.15 -3.93
C ASP A 272 -3.86 -19.67 -3.69
N PRO A 273 -5.14 -19.31 -3.63
CA PRO A 273 -5.59 -17.93 -3.46
C PRO A 273 -5.29 -17.35 -2.07
N ASN A 274 -4.95 -18.18 -1.08
CA ASN A 274 -4.56 -17.73 0.26
C ASN A 274 -3.08 -17.33 0.36
N ALA A 275 -2.28 -17.77 -0.63
CA ALA A 275 -0.86 -17.43 -0.68
C ALA A 275 -0.49 -16.46 -1.80
N TYR A 276 -1.33 -16.36 -2.83
CA TYR A 276 -1.06 -15.58 -4.03
C TYR A 276 -2.29 -14.80 -4.47
N THR A 277 -2.06 -13.70 -5.15
CA THR A 277 -3.13 -12.93 -5.77
C THR A 277 -2.75 -12.44 -7.15
N THR A 278 -3.75 -12.08 -7.96
CA THR A 278 -3.53 -11.63 -9.33
C THR A 278 -2.78 -10.30 -9.37
N TYR A 279 -1.91 -10.16 -10.35
CA TYR A 279 -1.04 -9.01 -10.55
C TYR A 279 -1.25 -8.38 -11.93
N LYS A 280 -1.21 -7.06 -11.98
CA LYS A 280 -1.17 -6.27 -13.21
C LYS A 280 -0.21 -5.10 -13.01
N TYR A 281 0.73 -4.92 -13.96
CA TYR A 281 1.77 -3.89 -13.81
C TYR A 281 1.21 -2.48 -13.60
N GLY A 282 0.12 -2.11 -14.29
CA GLY A 282 -0.53 -0.80 -14.08
C GLY A 282 -1.01 -0.60 -12.65
N LEU A 283 -1.70 -1.60 -12.08
CA LEU A 283 -2.14 -1.60 -10.68
C LEU A 283 -0.95 -1.47 -9.72
N TYR A 284 0.06 -2.31 -9.89
CA TYR A 284 1.27 -2.26 -9.07
C TYR A 284 1.94 -0.88 -9.09
N LYS A 285 2.04 -0.25 -10.29
CA LYS A 285 2.59 1.09 -10.43
C LYS A 285 1.77 2.14 -9.67
N SER A 286 0.43 2.06 -9.75
CA SER A 286 -0.45 2.96 -9.01
C SER A 286 -0.31 2.79 -7.49
N VAL A 287 -0.20 1.54 -7.01
CA VAL A 287 0.05 1.24 -5.59
C VAL A 287 1.40 1.81 -5.14
N CYS A 288 2.47 1.60 -5.91
CA CYS A 288 3.78 2.18 -5.60
C CYS A 288 3.72 3.71 -5.52
N GLN A 289 3.04 4.36 -6.46
CA GLN A 289 2.84 5.81 -6.46
C GLN A 289 2.07 6.27 -5.22
N TYR A 290 0.98 5.59 -4.88
CA TYR A 290 0.17 5.89 -3.70
C TYR A 290 0.95 5.74 -2.39
N LEU A 291 1.81 4.74 -2.29
CA LEU A 291 2.65 4.50 -1.11
C LEU A 291 3.96 5.30 -1.11
N ASN A 292 4.21 6.12 -2.13
CA ASN A 292 5.47 6.85 -2.33
C ASN A 292 6.71 5.93 -2.37
N ILE A 293 6.57 4.79 -3.06
CA ILE A 293 7.60 3.76 -3.19
C ILE A 293 8.05 3.67 -4.66
N GLN A 294 9.35 3.49 -4.90
CA GLN A 294 9.86 3.28 -6.25
C GLN A 294 9.55 1.86 -6.75
N PRO A 295 8.94 1.70 -7.94
CA PRO A 295 8.71 0.40 -8.54
C PRO A 295 10.02 -0.36 -8.76
N LYS A 296 9.98 -1.69 -8.63
CA LYS A 296 11.09 -2.57 -8.99
C LYS A 296 11.17 -2.77 -10.50
N LYS A 297 12.30 -3.32 -10.96
CA LYS A 297 12.48 -3.72 -12.37
C LYS A 297 11.65 -4.97 -12.69
N ALA A 298 11.31 -5.14 -13.97
CA ALA A 298 10.64 -6.34 -14.46
C ALA A 298 11.34 -7.63 -13.98
N GLY A 299 10.57 -8.65 -13.67
CA GLY A 299 11.01 -9.90 -13.04
C GLY A 299 11.06 -9.85 -11.50
N LYS A 300 10.85 -8.67 -10.89
CA LYS A 300 10.76 -8.47 -9.43
C LYS A 300 9.54 -7.64 -9.01
N CYS A 301 8.65 -7.34 -9.95
CA CYS A 301 7.50 -6.49 -9.66
C CYS A 301 6.42 -7.27 -8.91
N TYR A 302 6.17 -8.52 -9.29
CA TYR A 302 5.14 -9.33 -8.65
C TYR A 302 5.52 -9.71 -7.21
N SER A 303 6.74 -10.15 -6.96
CA SER A 303 7.18 -10.44 -5.59
C SER A 303 7.14 -9.19 -4.71
N HIS A 304 7.56 -8.04 -5.25
CA HIS A 304 7.44 -6.78 -4.54
C HIS A 304 5.98 -6.36 -4.31
N PHE A 305 5.09 -6.60 -5.26
CA PHE A 305 3.65 -6.37 -5.07
C PHE A 305 3.09 -7.24 -3.93
N MET A 306 3.51 -8.52 -3.85
CA MET A 306 3.14 -9.42 -2.76
C MET A 306 3.65 -8.92 -1.39
N GLU A 307 4.81 -8.27 -1.33
CA GLU A 307 5.28 -7.62 -0.10
C GLU A 307 4.44 -6.37 0.24
N LEU A 308 4.14 -5.55 -0.77
CA LEU A 308 3.36 -4.31 -0.56
C LEU A 308 1.92 -4.58 -0.11
N ILE A 309 1.33 -5.71 -0.47
CA ILE A 309 -0.06 -6.04 -0.09
C ILE A 309 -0.18 -6.58 1.35
N LYS A 310 0.90 -7.05 1.97
CA LYS A 310 0.86 -7.64 3.32
C LYS A 310 0.27 -6.73 4.41
N PRO A 311 0.64 -5.43 4.50
CA PRO A 311 0.02 -4.56 5.49
C PRO A 311 -1.48 -4.35 5.25
N LEU A 312 -1.92 -4.34 3.99
CA LEU A 312 -3.34 -4.29 3.65
C LEU A 312 -4.04 -5.57 4.08
N LEU A 313 -3.45 -6.74 3.76
CA LEU A 313 -3.97 -8.04 4.15
C LEU A 313 -4.18 -8.12 5.67
N TYR A 314 -3.20 -7.68 6.47
CA TYR A 314 -3.33 -7.65 7.93
C TYR A 314 -4.54 -6.82 8.40
N ILE A 315 -4.82 -5.68 7.75
CA ILE A 315 -5.99 -4.85 8.07
C ILE A 315 -7.27 -5.58 7.66
N VAL A 316 -7.30 -6.15 6.46
CA VAL A 316 -8.46 -6.89 5.93
C VAL A 316 -8.83 -8.07 6.83
N GLU A 317 -7.88 -8.91 7.23
CA GLU A 317 -8.08 -10.06 8.11
C GLU A 317 -8.72 -9.68 9.47
N ASN A 318 -8.52 -8.44 9.93
CA ASN A 318 -8.99 -7.96 11.22
C ASN A 318 -10.20 -7.00 11.14
N ASP A 319 -10.71 -6.71 9.92
CA ASP A 319 -11.84 -5.77 9.73
C ASP A 319 -13.16 -6.53 9.56
N LYS A 320 -13.86 -6.79 10.69
CA LYS A 320 -15.15 -7.46 10.67
C LYS A 320 -16.22 -6.69 9.88
N GLU A 321 -16.23 -5.35 9.94
CA GLU A 321 -17.20 -4.55 9.19
C GLU A 321 -17.04 -4.75 7.68
N LEU A 322 -15.79 -4.82 7.21
CA LEU A 322 -15.49 -5.11 5.81
C LEU A 322 -16.01 -6.50 5.40
N HIS A 323 -15.72 -7.53 6.21
CA HIS A 323 -16.20 -8.89 5.94
C HIS A 323 -17.73 -8.96 5.90
N ASP A 324 -18.42 -8.38 6.87
CA ASP A 324 -19.89 -8.34 6.91
C ASP A 324 -20.46 -7.60 5.68
N LEU A 325 -19.77 -6.57 5.19
CA LEU A 325 -20.17 -5.78 4.03
C LEU A 325 -20.03 -6.56 2.70
N VAL A 326 -18.98 -7.35 2.54
CA VAL A 326 -18.69 -8.05 1.27
C VAL A 326 -19.31 -9.46 1.24
N ALA A 327 -19.59 -10.08 2.38
CA ALA A 327 -20.10 -11.44 2.48
C ALA A 327 -21.31 -11.75 1.56
N PRO A 328 -22.32 -10.87 1.41
CA PRO A 328 -23.44 -11.14 0.51
C PRO A 328 -23.03 -11.39 -0.95
N SER A 329 -21.86 -10.86 -1.35
CA SER A 329 -21.37 -10.97 -2.73
C SER A 329 -20.47 -12.16 -2.99
N ILE A 330 -19.65 -12.51 -1.98
CA ILE A 330 -18.54 -13.45 -2.17
C ILE A 330 -18.71 -14.76 -1.38
N SER A 331 -19.76 -14.90 -0.56
CA SER A 331 -19.97 -16.07 0.28
C SER A 331 -20.04 -17.41 -0.47
N ASN A 332 -20.45 -17.40 -1.74
CA ASN A 332 -20.54 -18.58 -2.59
C ASN A 332 -19.20 -18.95 -3.28
N TYR A 333 -18.16 -18.17 -3.07
CA TYR A 333 -16.85 -18.36 -3.70
C TYR A 333 -15.80 -18.76 -2.66
N VAL A 334 -14.60 -19.12 -3.15
CA VAL A 334 -13.45 -19.36 -2.27
C VAL A 334 -13.20 -18.14 -1.38
N GLN A 335 -13.02 -18.37 -0.08
CA GLN A 335 -12.74 -17.29 0.86
C GLN A 335 -11.24 -17.03 0.89
N SER A 336 -10.84 -15.80 0.56
CA SER A 336 -9.44 -15.36 0.57
C SER A 336 -9.34 -13.86 0.84
N ASP A 337 -8.78 -13.51 1.99
CA ASP A 337 -8.53 -12.12 2.37
C ASP A 337 -7.45 -11.47 1.51
N LEU A 338 -6.55 -12.27 0.97
CA LEU A 338 -5.54 -11.78 0.03
C LEU A 338 -6.17 -11.38 -1.31
N LEU A 339 -7.15 -12.15 -1.79
CA LEU A 339 -7.91 -11.80 -2.98
C LEU A 339 -8.78 -10.57 -2.73
N LEU A 340 -9.41 -10.46 -1.55
CA LEU A 340 -10.16 -9.27 -1.14
C LEU A 340 -9.25 -8.03 -1.05
N SER A 341 -8.03 -8.19 -0.51
CA SER A 341 -7.04 -7.11 -0.49
C SER A 341 -6.68 -6.62 -1.89
N GLN A 342 -6.54 -7.53 -2.85
CA GLN A 342 -6.28 -7.16 -4.25
C GLN A 342 -7.50 -6.52 -4.91
N ASP A 343 -8.73 -6.94 -4.57
CA ASP A 343 -9.96 -6.35 -5.06
C ASP A 343 -10.11 -4.89 -4.59
N ILE A 344 -9.80 -4.61 -3.33
CA ILE A 344 -9.72 -3.25 -2.79
C ILE A 344 -8.82 -2.37 -3.65
N LEU A 345 -7.61 -2.85 -3.93
CA LEU A 345 -6.65 -2.10 -4.75
C LEU A 345 -7.15 -1.92 -6.19
N TRP A 346 -7.76 -2.96 -6.75
CA TRP A 346 -8.29 -2.89 -8.10
C TRP A 346 -9.39 -1.84 -8.23
N VAL A 347 -10.38 -1.89 -7.36
CA VAL A 347 -11.53 -0.96 -7.36
C VAL A 347 -11.11 0.49 -7.17
N LEU A 348 -10.07 0.74 -6.39
CA LEU A 348 -9.63 2.10 -6.08
C LEU A 348 -8.63 2.68 -7.11
N PHE A 349 -7.93 1.85 -7.89
CA PHE A 349 -6.85 2.31 -8.76
C PHE A 349 -7.03 2.01 -10.26
N VAL A 350 -8.03 1.23 -10.65
CA VAL A 350 -8.31 0.85 -12.03
C VAL A 350 -9.71 1.25 -12.47
#